data_5d9bd97691d0ba2be93f68a88e8c6f7a
#
_entry.id   5d9bd97691d0ba2be93f68a88e8c6f7a
#
_cell.length_a   1.000
_cell.length_b   1.000
_cell.length_c   1.000
_cell.angle_alpha   90.00
_cell.angle_beta   90.00
_cell.angle_gamma   90.00
#
_symmetry.space_group_name_H-M   'P 1'
#
loop_
_entity.id
_entity.type
_entity.pdbx_description
1 polymer ?
#
loop_
_entity_poly.entity_id
_entity_poly.type
_entity_poly.pdbx_seq_one_letter_code
_entity_poly.pdbx_strand_id
1 'polypeptide(L)'
;MNSRVCVIYRHKGVMSLCLCCRWSLPMPIGRFAMTVMNNTFIETTPNFSEVEIGAARNAFLKYDQEQQLHLLTIMPIDEAVGILKHCSVGYVNSLMSQLEHAGHDKRARHYAHQLGLHVSEVDTPDGYLSTGVLEHVKQRIGWIIALALLGIVSGLIIAQYEDTLSQLVLLAVYMPVIAAAGGNTGTQAATLVIRALATGELKKRQWLAVFWKESRVALCLALAIAIVMVGRIMLFSAGQSTGGFELTDIALAIAVALFIQVSISTTLGGLLPIIARACKLDPAVLVSPVLASIVDISGMWIYFTVVNYFLGIA
;
A
#
# COMPACT_ATOMS: atom_id res chain seq x y z
N MET A 1 25.21 8.52 -48.68
CA MET A 1 26.33 8.00 -47.91
C MET A 1 25.79 6.97 -46.92
N ASN A 2 26.12 5.72 -47.18
CA ASN A 2 25.58 4.58 -46.42
C ASN A 2 26.32 4.41 -45.10
N SER A 3 25.69 4.74 -43.98
CA SER A 3 26.22 4.42 -42.67
C SER A 3 25.72 3.01 -42.25
N ARG A 4 26.65 2.07 -42.16
CA ARG A 4 26.39 0.74 -41.64
C ARG A 4 26.43 0.82 -40.11
N VAL A 5 25.35 0.45 -39.44
CA VAL A 5 25.31 0.29 -38.00
C VAL A 5 25.61 -1.17 -37.70
N CYS A 6 26.74 -1.44 -37.04
CA CYS A 6 27.08 -2.75 -36.50
C CYS A 6 26.74 -2.75 -35.00
N VAL A 7 25.84 -3.62 -34.57
CA VAL A 7 25.59 -3.90 -33.15
C VAL A 7 26.37 -5.15 -32.78
N ILE A 8 27.33 -5.00 -31.85
CA ILE A 8 28.14 -6.10 -31.31
C ILE A 8 27.55 -6.47 -29.94
N TYR A 9 27.02 -7.68 -29.83
CA TYR A 9 26.55 -8.25 -28.56
C TYR A 9 27.69 -9.08 -27.94
N ARG A 10 28.01 -8.83 -26.67
CA ARG A 10 28.93 -9.66 -25.88
C ARG A 10 28.15 -10.40 -24.78
N HIS A 11 28.01 -11.71 -24.94
CA HIS A 11 27.48 -12.57 -23.90
C HIS A 11 28.60 -13.54 -23.46
N LYS A 12 28.94 -13.52 -22.15
CA LYS A 12 29.86 -14.49 -21.49
C LYS A 12 31.16 -14.80 -22.24
N GLY A 13 32.00 -13.79 -22.47
CA GLY A 13 33.41 -14.05 -22.79
C GLY A 13 33.72 -14.59 -24.20
N VAL A 14 32.76 -14.75 -25.10
CA VAL A 14 32.99 -15.22 -26.48
C VAL A 14 32.50 -14.17 -27.47
N MET A 15 33.40 -13.74 -28.36
CA MET A 15 33.06 -12.87 -29.50
C MET A 15 32.37 -13.69 -30.56
N SER A 16 31.12 -13.43 -30.84
CA SER A 16 30.40 -13.99 -31.99
C SER A 16 30.08 -12.92 -33.01
N LEU A 17 30.37 -13.26 -34.23
CA LEU A 17 30.38 -12.41 -35.41
C LEU A 17 29.03 -11.86 -35.85
N CYS A 18 29.11 -10.70 -36.42
CA CYS A 18 28.17 -9.91 -37.17
C CYS A 18 27.18 -10.67 -38.06
N LEU A 19 25.87 -10.45 -37.84
CA LEU A 19 24.85 -10.67 -38.87
C LEU A 19 24.36 -9.30 -39.36
N CYS A 20 24.76 -8.94 -40.57
CA CYS A 20 24.23 -7.77 -41.28
C CYS A 20 22.80 -8.04 -41.75
N CYS A 21 21.81 -7.57 -41.01
CA CYS A 21 20.45 -7.47 -41.51
C CYS A 21 20.22 -6.10 -42.14
N ARG A 22 19.96 -6.13 -43.45
CA ARG A 22 19.61 -4.98 -44.29
C ARG A 22 18.13 -4.70 -44.10
N TRP A 23 17.82 -3.70 -43.28
CA TRP A 23 16.46 -3.14 -43.21
C TRP A 23 16.55 -1.66 -43.54
N SER A 24 15.96 -1.28 -44.69
CA SER A 24 15.75 0.10 -45.11
C SER A 24 14.42 0.58 -44.55
N LEU A 25 14.47 1.33 -43.42
CA LEU A 25 13.35 2.13 -42.95
C LEU A 25 13.86 3.55 -42.68
N PRO A 26 13.15 4.59 -43.07
CA PRO A 26 13.54 5.96 -42.80
C PRO A 26 13.14 6.32 -41.37
N MET A 27 14.11 6.32 -40.49
CA MET A 27 13.94 6.86 -39.10
C MET A 27 14.70 8.16 -38.99
N PRO A 28 14.09 9.21 -38.48
CA PRO A 28 14.82 10.33 -37.91
C PRO A 28 15.13 10.02 -36.44
N ILE A 29 16.07 9.10 -36.20
CA ILE A 29 16.60 8.89 -34.86
C ILE A 29 17.93 9.61 -34.78
N GLY A 30 17.96 10.65 -33.96
CA GLY A 30 19.14 11.39 -33.64
C GLY A 30 20.24 10.48 -33.09
N ARG A 31 21.42 10.76 -33.54
CA ARG A 31 22.71 10.13 -33.30
C ARG A 31 22.85 9.54 -31.90
N PHE A 32 22.85 8.21 -31.80
CA PHE A 32 23.51 7.51 -30.72
C PHE A 32 25.01 7.52 -30.98
N ALA A 33 25.74 8.38 -30.29
CA ALA A 33 27.19 8.38 -30.31
C ALA A 33 27.69 7.46 -29.19
N MET A 34 28.12 6.26 -29.54
CA MET A 34 28.95 5.43 -28.66
C MET A 34 30.39 5.92 -28.76
N THR A 35 30.84 6.68 -27.77
CA THR A 35 32.26 6.99 -27.60
C THR A 35 32.89 5.93 -26.74
N VAL A 36 33.68 5.05 -27.34
CA VAL A 36 34.55 4.14 -26.60
C VAL A 36 35.84 4.91 -26.31
N MET A 37 36.03 5.34 -25.06
CA MET A 37 37.31 5.77 -24.54
C MET A 37 37.66 5.02 -23.27
N ASN A 38 38.76 4.31 -23.34
CA ASN A 38 39.57 3.74 -22.25
C ASN A 38 38.87 3.36 -20.94
N ASN A 39 38.66 2.06 -20.80
CA ASN A 39 38.66 1.24 -19.56
C ASN A 39 38.03 1.78 -18.26
N THR A 40 37.09 2.69 -18.33
CA THR A 40 36.22 3.03 -17.20
C THR A 40 34.77 2.89 -17.64
N PHE A 41 34.09 1.82 -17.19
CA PHE A 41 32.64 1.69 -17.29
C PHE A 41 32.00 2.75 -16.40
N ILE A 42 31.61 3.88 -16.98
CA ILE A 42 30.64 4.78 -16.35
C ILE A 42 29.27 4.30 -16.84
N GLU A 43 28.49 3.69 -15.95
CA GLU A 43 27.06 3.50 -16.14
C GLU A 43 26.38 4.88 -16.13
N THR A 44 26.40 5.56 -17.26
CA THR A 44 25.51 6.70 -17.48
C THR A 44 24.17 6.14 -17.94
N THR A 45 23.19 6.07 -17.06
CA THR A 45 21.79 5.98 -17.45
C THR A 45 21.48 7.18 -18.34
N PRO A 46 21.05 7.00 -19.60
CA PRO A 46 20.70 8.13 -20.45
C PRO A 46 19.47 8.82 -19.85
N ASN A 47 19.63 10.04 -19.34
CA ASN A 47 18.54 10.92 -18.98
C ASN A 47 17.89 11.39 -20.30
N PHE A 48 16.87 10.67 -20.77
CA PHE A 48 16.04 11.11 -21.88
C PHE A 48 15.20 12.32 -21.44
N SER A 49 15.18 13.37 -22.24
CA SER A 49 14.26 14.49 -22.03
C SER A 49 12.81 14.02 -22.21
N GLU A 50 11.87 14.62 -21.49
CA GLU A 50 10.42 14.26 -21.60
C GLU A 50 9.90 14.36 -23.04
N VAL A 51 10.49 15.23 -23.86
CA VAL A 51 10.15 15.40 -25.28
C VAL A 51 10.59 14.19 -26.10
N GLU A 52 11.76 13.60 -25.82
CA GLU A 52 12.26 12.41 -26.51
C GLU A 52 11.44 11.16 -26.14
N ILE A 53 11.04 11.04 -24.88
CA ILE A 53 10.17 9.94 -24.40
C ILE A 53 8.77 10.04 -25.07
N GLY A 54 8.22 11.24 -25.17
CA GLY A 54 6.94 11.46 -25.85
C GLY A 54 6.98 11.10 -27.34
N ALA A 55 8.08 11.41 -28.03
CA ALA A 55 8.30 11.04 -29.43
C ALA A 55 8.44 9.52 -29.58
N ALA A 56 9.21 8.87 -28.72
CA ALA A 56 9.39 7.41 -28.70
C ALA A 56 8.07 6.67 -28.44
N ARG A 57 7.26 7.15 -27.49
CA ARG A 57 5.91 6.63 -27.23
C ARG A 57 5.02 6.73 -28.47
N ASN A 58 4.95 7.90 -29.10
CA ASN A 58 4.12 8.11 -30.27
C ASN A 58 4.57 7.24 -31.47
N ALA A 59 5.87 6.98 -31.59
CA ALA A 59 6.39 6.02 -32.57
C ALA A 59 5.98 4.59 -32.23
N PHE A 60 6.12 4.18 -30.97
CA PHE A 60 5.73 2.86 -30.47
C PHE A 60 4.24 2.55 -30.69
N LEU A 61 3.36 3.52 -30.45
CA LEU A 61 1.92 3.36 -30.64
C LEU A 61 1.48 3.27 -32.13
N LYS A 62 2.35 3.62 -33.08
CA LYS A 62 2.07 3.48 -34.52
C LYS A 62 2.36 2.08 -35.06
N TYR A 63 3.11 1.28 -34.35
CA TYR A 63 3.39 -0.10 -34.71
C TYR A 63 2.19 -1.00 -34.48
N ASP A 64 2.06 -2.03 -35.30
CA ASP A 64 1.07 -3.09 -35.06
C ASP A 64 1.39 -3.89 -33.82
N GLN A 65 0.39 -4.55 -33.25
CA GLN A 65 0.45 -5.22 -31.96
C GLN A 65 1.54 -6.31 -31.91
N GLU A 66 1.72 -7.07 -32.98
CA GLU A 66 2.81 -8.05 -33.09
C GLU A 66 4.20 -7.39 -33.09
N GLN A 67 4.32 -6.26 -33.74
CA GLN A 67 5.57 -5.50 -33.80
C GLN A 67 5.90 -4.88 -32.44
N GLN A 68 4.89 -4.40 -31.72
CA GLN A 68 5.04 -3.89 -30.35
C GLN A 68 5.52 -4.97 -29.40
N LEU A 69 4.93 -6.17 -29.45
CA LEU A 69 5.37 -7.31 -28.66
C LEU A 69 6.81 -7.70 -28.99
N HIS A 70 7.14 -7.78 -30.27
CA HIS A 70 8.50 -8.09 -30.71
C HIS A 70 9.51 -7.03 -30.24
N LEU A 71 9.16 -5.73 -30.29
CA LEU A 71 9.99 -4.65 -29.76
C LEU A 71 10.22 -4.81 -28.26
N LEU A 72 9.19 -5.12 -27.49
CA LEU A 72 9.30 -5.35 -26.05
C LEU A 72 10.17 -6.58 -25.72
N THR A 73 10.36 -7.53 -26.62
CA THR A 73 11.27 -8.67 -26.41
C THR A 73 12.74 -8.34 -26.64
N ILE A 74 13.05 -7.34 -27.47
CA ILE A 74 14.43 -6.99 -27.87
C ILE A 74 14.94 -5.72 -27.20
N MET A 75 14.08 -4.76 -26.86
CA MET A 75 14.48 -3.48 -26.26
C MET A 75 15.09 -3.69 -24.87
N PRO A 76 16.04 -2.83 -24.44
CA PRO A 76 16.45 -2.74 -23.05
C PRO A 76 15.26 -2.45 -22.14
N ILE A 77 15.26 -3.07 -20.97
CA ILE A 77 14.11 -3.01 -20.04
C ILE A 77 13.82 -1.57 -19.60
N ASP A 78 14.87 -0.80 -19.31
CA ASP A 78 14.74 0.57 -18.83
C ASP A 78 14.13 1.52 -19.87
N GLU A 79 14.46 1.33 -21.15
CA GLU A 79 13.87 2.10 -22.26
C GLU A 79 12.40 1.74 -22.48
N ALA A 80 12.08 0.45 -22.48
CA ALA A 80 10.70 -0.02 -22.60
C ALA A 80 9.82 0.49 -21.45
N VAL A 81 10.32 0.45 -20.22
CA VAL A 81 9.64 1.00 -19.03
C VAL A 81 9.43 2.51 -19.15
N GLY A 82 10.42 3.25 -19.67
CA GLY A 82 10.29 4.68 -19.93
C GLY A 82 9.12 5.00 -20.89
N ILE A 83 8.97 4.22 -21.96
CA ILE A 83 7.87 4.38 -22.91
C ILE A 83 6.52 3.96 -22.30
N LEU A 84 6.47 2.82 -21.62
CA LEU A 84 5.25 2.23 -21.07
C LEU A 84 4.67 3.03 -19.91
N LYS A 85 5.49 3.72 -19.12
CA LYS A 85 5.04 4.63 -18.03
C LYS A 85 4.07 5.71 -18.50
N HIS A 86 4.18 6.12 -19.74
CA HIS A 86 3.33 7.16 -20.33
C HIS A 86 2.12 6.60 -21.12
N CYS A 87 1.92 5.28 -21.11
CA CYS A 87 0.77 4.62 -21.70
C CYS A 87 -0.35 4.41 -20.66
N SER A 88 -1.59 4.18 -21.11
CA SER A 88 -2.68 3.87 -20.19
C SER A 88 -2.46 2.51 -19.54
N VAL A 89 -2.83 2.39 -18.24
CA VAL A 89 -2.64 1.16 -17.45
C VAL A 89 -3.34 -0.04 -18.12
N GLY A 90 -4.55 0.15 -18.65
CA GLY A 90 -5.29 -0.92 -19.33
C GLY A 90 -4.58 -1.43 -20.59
N TYR A 91 -3.97 -0.53 -21.36
CA TYR A 91 -3.18 -0.90 -22.55
C TYR A 91 -1.91 -1.65 -22.16
N VAL A 92 -1.20 -1.20 -21.13
CA VAL A 92 0.02 -1.88 -20.66
C VAL A 92 -0.31 -3.27 -20.13
N ASN A 93 -1.39 -3.43 -19.35
CA ASN A 93 -1.84 -4.75 -18.88
C ASN A 93 -2.17 -5.71 -20.05
N SER A 94 -2.83 -5.21 -21.10
CA SER A 94 -3.11 -6.01 -22.31
C SER A 94 -1.81 -6.47 -22.98
N LEU A 95 -0.80 -5.59 -23.10
CA LEU A 95 0.51 -5.95 -23.66
C LEU A 95 1.26 -6.96 -22.79
N MET A 96 1.20 -6.82 -21.47
CA MET A 96 1.86 -7.76 -20.53
C MET A 96 1.22 -9.15 -20.63
N SER A 97 -0.11 -9.24 -20.65
CA SER A 97 -0.83 -10.51 -20.83
C SER A 97 -0.44 -11.20 -22.16
N GLN A 98 -0.36 -10.43 -23.24
CA GLN A 98 0.04 -11.00 -24.55
C GLN A 98 1.51 -11.43 -24.56
N LEU A 99 2.39 -10.70 -23.87
CA LEU A 99 3.80 -11.06 -23.74
C LEU A 99 3.97 -12.37 -22.94
N GLU A 100 3.13 -12.60 -21.93
CA GLU A 100 3.05 -13.87 -21.19
C GLU A 100 2.54 -15.00 -22.09
N HIS A 101 1.45 -14.80 -22.82
CA HIS A 101 0.94 -15.78 -23.79
C HIS A 101 1.94 -16.12 -24.89
N ALA A 102 2.83 -15.18 -25.24
CA ALA A 102 3.92 -15.40 -26.20
C ALA A 102 5.13 -16.15 -25.57
N GLY A 103 5.06 -16.58 -24.30
CA GLY A 103 6.10 -17.33 -23.61
C GLY A 103 7.23 -16.49 -23.01
N HIS A 104 7.03 -15.16 -22.89
CA HIS A 104 8.03 -14.25 -22.31
C HIS A 104 7.69 -13.81 -20.87
N ASP A 105 7.18 -14.74 -20.04
CA ASP A 105 6.68 -14.50 -18.66
C ASP A 105 7.67 -13.74 -17.78
N LYS A 106 8.95 -14.12 -17.82
CA LYS A 106 9.98 -13.45 -16.99
C LYS A 106 10.12 -11.97 -17.32
N ARG A 107 9.96 -11.63 -18.59
CA ARG A 107 10.12 -10.27 -19.07
C ARG A 107 8.87 -9.44 -18.80
N ALA A 108 7.69 -10.01 -18.99
CA ALA A 108 6.41 -9.41 -18.62
C ALA A 108 6.34 -9.08 -17.13
N ARG A 109 6.71 -10.02 -16.25
CA ARG A 109 6.79 -9.80 -14.79
C ARG A 109 7.79 -8.71 -14.41
N HIS A 110 8.92 -8.62 -15.10
CA HIS A 110 9.90 -7.59 -14.82
C HIS A 110 9.38 -6.19 -15.20
N TYR A 111 8.72 -6.05 -16.35
CA TYR A 111 8.05 -4.81 -16.74
C TYR A 111 6.94 -4.43 -15.74
N ALA A 112 6.08 -5.38 -15.41
CA ALA A 112 5.02 -5.15 -14.45
C ALA A 112 5.55 -4.67 -13.09
N HIS A 113 6.62 -5.30 -12.58
CA HIS A 113 7.26 -4.90 -11.33
C HIS A 113 7.85 -3.47 -11.39
N GLN A 114 8.52 -3.11 -12.50
CA GLN A 114 9.11 -1.77 -12.65
C GLN A 114 8.07 -0.67 -12.89
N LEU A 115 6.95 -1.02 -13.54
CA LEU A 115 5.83 -0.10 -13.76
C LEU A 115 4.92 0.05 -12.54
N GLY A 116 5.18 -0.71 -11.45
CA GLY A 116 4.32 -0.73 -10.28
C GLY A 116 2.94 -1.34 -10.57
N LEU A 117 2.82 -2.08 -11.66
CA LEU A 117 1.64 -2.86 -11.96
C LEU A 117 1.69 -4.09 -11.06
N HIS A 118 0.74 -4.21 -10.16
CA HIS A 118 0.54 -5.46 -9.43
C HIS A 118 0.02 -6.50 -10.43
N VAL A 119 0.93 -7.28 -10.97
CA VAL A 119 0.56 -8.60 -11.49
C VAL A 119 0.23 -9.39 -10.23
N SER A 120 -1.05 -9.48 -9.93
CA SER A 120 -1.54 -10.40 -8.91
C SER A 120 -1.03 -11.78 -9.34
N GLU A 121 -0.20 -12.42 -8.50
CA GLU A 121 0.13 -13.84 -8.62
C GLU A 121 -1.12 -14.71 -8.31
N VAL A 122 -2.22 -14.35 -8.90
CA VAL A 122 -3.41 -15.20 -8.96
C VAL A 122 -3.69 -15.37 -10.43
N ASP A 123 -3.02 -16.36 -11.01
CA ASP A 123 -3.45 -16.99 -12.26
C ASP A 123 -4.85 -17.59 -12.04
N THR A 124 -5.86 -16.75 -12.12
CA THR A 124 -7.19 -17.22 -12.45
C THR A 124 -7.55 -16.59 -13.80
N PRO A 125 -7.70 -17.40 -14.86
CA PRO A 125 -8.18 -16.95 -16.16
C PRO A 125 -9.58 -16.35 -16.07
N ASP A 126 -10.23 -16.50 -14.92
CA ASP A 126 -11.58 -16.05 -14.64
C ASP A 126 -11.53 -14.69 -13.93
N GLY A 127 -11.99 -13.65 -14.62
CA GLY A 127 -12.17 -12.32 -14.02
C GLY A 127 -13.10 -12.40 -12.80
N TYR A 128 -13.04 -11.40 -11.91
CA TYR A 128 -13.83 -11.32 -10.67
C TYR A 128 -15.32 -11.70 -10.85
N LEU A 129 -15.93 -11.35 -11.99
CA LEU A 129 -17.33 -11.61 -12.29
C LEU A 129 -17.60 -13.05 -12.77
N SER A 130 -16.60 -13.76 -13.27
CA SER A 130 -16.72 -15.15 -13.72
C SER A 130 -16.51 -16.16 -12.60
N THR A 131 -15.84 -15.76 -11.52
CA THR A 131 -15.64 -16.60 -10.34
C THR A 131 -16.97 -16.85 -9.62
N GLY A 132 -17.31 -18.11 -9.38
CA GLY A 132 -18.56 -18.48 -8.71
C GLY A 132 -18.64 -17.95 -7.27
N VAL A 133 -19.84 -17.59 -6.82
CA VAL A 133 -20.09 -17.05 -5.46
C VAL A 133 -19.55 -17.99 -4.37
N LEU A 134 -19.73 -19.30 -4.52
CA LEU A 134 -19.23 -20.28 -3.53
C LEU A 134 -17.69 -20.28 -3.41
N GLU A 135 -17.00 -20.05 -4.51
CA GLU A 135 -15.54 -19.96 -4.49
C GLU A 135 -15.07 -18.69 -3.75
N HIS A 136 -15.71 -17.54 -4.01
CA HIS A 136 -15.48 -16.34 -3.23
C HIS A 136 -15.75 -16.50 -1.74
N VAL A 137 -16.80 -17.25 -1.38
CA VAL A 137 -17.11 -17.56 0.03
C VAL A 137 -16.02 -18.43 0.64
N LYS A 138 -15.58 -19.50 -0.03
CA LYS A 138 -14.51 -20.38 0.46
C LYS A 138 -13.21 -19.63 0.71
N GLN A 139 -12.82 -18.74 -0.19
CA GLN A 139 -11.60 -17.95 -0.07
C GLN A 139 -11.62 -16.98 1.13
N ARG A 140 -12.81 -16.52 1.55
CA ARG A 140 -12.96 -15.49 2.59
C ARG A 140 -13.40 -16.05 3.95
N ILE A 141 -14.17 -17.15 3.98
CA ILE A 141 -14.85 -17.60 5.19
C ILE A 141 -13.90 -17.95 6.33
N GLY A 142 -12.79 -18.62 6.03
CA GLY A 142 -11.78 -18.99 7.04
C GLY A 142 -11.20 -17.77 7.74
N TRP A 143 -10.88 -16.74 6.98
CA TRP A 143 -10.38 -15.48 7.51
C TRP A 143 -11.41 -14.71 8.32
N ILE A 144 -12.65 -14.63 7.82
CA ILE A 144 -13.77 -13.95 8.52
C ILE A 144 -14.07 -14.63 9.84
N ILE A 145 -14.08 -15.97 9.88
CA ILE A 145 -14.29 -16.73 11.13
C ILE A 145 -13.15 -16.46 12.12
N ALA A 146 -11.90 -16.44 11.68
CA ALA A 146 -10.75 -16.12 12.54
C ALA A 146 -10.90 -14.72 13.17
N LEU A 147 -11.30 -13.72 12.38
CA LEU A 147 -11.54 -12.36 12.87
C LEU A 147 -12.74 -12.29 13.82
N ALA A 148 -13.82 -13.05 13.55
CA ALA A 148 -14.97 -13.13 14.45
C ALA A 148 -14.60 -13.73 15.80
N LEU A 149 -13.75 -14.76 15.82
CA LEU A 149 -13.21 -15.33 17.04
C LEU A 149 -12.36 -14.34 17.84
N LEU A 150 -11.53 -13.51 17.15
CA LEU A 150 -10.82 -12.41 17.77
C LEU A 150 -11.77 -11.36 18.36
N GLY A 151 -12.90 -11.10 17.72
CA GLY A 151 -13.95 -10.21 18.23
C GLY A 151 -14.57 -10.68 19.56
N ILE A 152 -14.58 -12.00 19.85
CA ILE A 152 -15.02 -12.53 21.14
C ILE A 152 -14.12 -12.00 22.27
N VAL A 153 -12.81 -11.85 22.03
CA VAL A 153 -11.88 -11.32 23.03
C VAL A 153 -12.26 -9.89 23.43
N SER A 154 -12.62 -9.05 22.47
CA SER A 154 -13.13 -7.70 22.74
C SER A 154 -14.41 -7.73 23.59
N GLY A 155 -15.33 -8.64 23.28
CA GLY A 155 -16.57 -8.87 24.05
C GLY A 155 -16.29 -9.30 25.50
N LEU A 156 -15.32 -10.20 25.70
CA LEU A 156 -14.91 -10.64 27.03
C LEU A 156 -14.31 -9.49 27.86
N ILE A 157 -13.54 -8.61 27.25
CA ILE A 157 -13.03 -7.41 27.91
C ILE A 157 -14.18 -6.52 28.36
N ILE A 158 -15.16 -6.25 27.49
CA ILE A 158 -16.33 -5.45 27.86
C ILE A 158 -17.08 -6.07 29.03
N ALA A 159 -17.27 -7.40 29.02
CA ALA A 159 -17.93 -8.12 30.11
C ALA A 159 -17.19 -8.00 31.44
N GLN A 160 -15.86 -7.91 31.47
CA GLN A 160 -15.10 -7.69 32.70
C GLN A 160 -15.38 -6.32 33.33
N TYR A 161 -15.87 -5.35 32.56
CA TYR A 161 -16.18 -3.99 33.05
C TYR A 161 -17.68 -3.74 33.17
N GLU A 162 -18.50 -4.81 33.34
CA GLU A 162 -19.95 -4.70 33.47
C GLU A 162 -20.34 -3.80 34.66
N ASP A 163 -19.63 -3.91 35.79
CA ASP A 163 -19.87 -3.08 36.95
C ASP A 163 -19.61 -1.58 36.69
N THR A 164 -18.56 -1.27 35.91
CA THR A 164 -18.28 0.12 35.49
C THR A 164 -19.37 0.64 34.59
N LEU A 165 -19.85 -0.17 33.64
CA LEU A 165 -20.92 0.20 32.74
C LEU A 165 -22.26 0.37 33.45
N SER A 166 -22.56 -0.44 34.47
CA SER A 166 -23.78 -0.33 35.26
C SER A 166 -23.81 0.95 36.11
N GLN A 167 -22.67 1.38 36.62
CA GLN A 167 -22.54 2.64 37.36
C GLN A 167 -22.61 3.87 36.46
N LEU A 168 -22.06 3.78 35.24
CA LEU A 168 -21.99 4.90 34.32
C LEU A 168 -22.35 4.45 32.88
N VAL A 169 -23.65 4.31 32.62
CA VAL A 169 -24.17 3.87 31.31
C VAL A 169 -23.73 4.82 30.16
N LEU A 170 -23.45 6.07 30.48
CA LEU A 170 -22.94 7.05 29.52
C LEU A 170 -21.68 6.55 28.77
N LEU A 171 -20.85 5.71 29.43
CA LEU A 171 -19.65 5.15 28.81
C LEU A 171 -19.97 4.31 27.57
N ALA A 172 -21.08 3.58 27.59
CA ALA A 172 -21.49 2.75 26.45
C ALA A 172 -21.72 3.57 25.17
N VAL A 173 -22.17 4.83 25.30
CA VAL A 173 -22.39 5.74 24.15
C VAL A 173 -21.08 6.08 23.45
N TYR A 174 -19.95 6.09 24.15
CA TYR A 174 -18.64 6.47 23.60
C TYR A 174 -17.81 5.30 23.12
N MET A 175 -18.14 4.05 23.47
CA MET A 175 -17.42 2.85 23.01
C MET A 175 -17.29 2.78 21.48
N PRO A 176 -18.36 2.98 20.68
CA PRO A 176 -18.25 2.96 19.23
C PRO A 176 -17.33 4.06 18.69
N VAL A 177 -17.28 5.21 19.37
CA VAL A 177 -16.42 6.34 18.94
C VAL A 177 -14.95 6.01 19.16
N ILE A 178 -14.61 5.36 20.28
CA ILE A 178 -13.23 4.92 20.59
C ILE A 178 -12.76 3.91 19.53
N ALA A 179 -13.56 2.90 19.25
CA ALA A 179 -13.24 1.87 18.26
C ALA A 179 -13.10 2.49 16.85
N ALA A 180 -14.08 3.31 16.43
CA ALA A 180 -14.09 3.95 15.12
C ALA A 180 -12.92 4.92 14.92
N ALA A 181 -12.60 5.75 15.92
CA ALA A 181 -11.51 6.72 15.82
C ALA A 181 -10.16 6.01 15.64
N GLY A 182 -9.89 4.98 16.46
CA GLY A 182 -8.67 4.17 16.35
C GLY A 182 -8.62 3.44 15.01
N GLY A 183 -9.69 2.76 14.61
CA GLY A 183 -9.77 2.03 13.34
C GLY A 183 -9.54 2.91 12.12
N ASN A 184 -10.19 4.08 12.07
CA ASN A 184 -10.08 5.01 10.95
C ASN A 184 -8.67 5.60 10.83
N THR A 185 -8.09 6.09 11.92
CA THR A 185 -6.76 6.72 11.89
C THR A 185 -5.67 5.69 11.58
N GLY A 186 -5.77 4.49 12.16
CA GLY A 186 -4.85 3.40 11.88
C GLY A 186 -4.93 2.93 10.42
N THR A 187 -6.13 2.79 9.88
CA THR A 187 -6.33 2.38 8.47
C THR A 187 -5.83 3.45 7.50
N GLN A 188 -6.00 4.74 7.83
CA GLN A 188 -5.43 5.82 7.01
C GLN A 188 -3.90 5.75 6.97
N ALA A 189 -3.24 5.60 8.12
CA ALA A 189 -1.79 5.44 8.18
C ALA A 189 -1.33 4.21 7.38
N ALA A 190 -2.00 3.08 7.55
CA ALA A 190 -1.72 1.84 6.82
C ALA A 190 -1.80 2.03 5.31
N THR A 191 -2.88 2.66 4.82
CA THR A 191 -3.09 2.90 3.39
C THR A 191 -1.99 3.76 2.78
N LEU A 192 -1.57 4.83 3.48
CA LEU A 192 -0.48 5.69 3.01
C LEU A 192 0.84 4.95 2.94
N VAL A 193 1.17 4.12 3.94
CA VAL A 193 2.40 3.33 3.96
C VAL A 193 2.36 2.21 2.92
N ILE A 194 1.22 1.53 2.73
CA ILE A 194 1.04 0.52 1.66
C ILE A 194 1.32 1.16 0.31
N ARG A 195 0.73 2.32 0.04
CA ARG A 195 0.97 3.07 -1.20
C ARG A 195 2.44 3.40 -1.39
N ALA A 196 3.10 3.97 -0.37
CA ALA A 196 4.51 4.34 -0.43
C ALA A 196 5.44 3.13 -0.61
N LEU A 197 5.06 1.96 -0.09
CA LEU A 197 5.76 0.70 -0.33
C LEU A 197 5.55 0.17 -1.75
N ALA A 198 4.34 0.34 -2.32
CA ALA A 198 4.01 -0.08 -3.67
C ALA A 198 4.69 0.79 -4.73
N THR A 199 4.77 2.11 -4.51
CA THR A 199 5.46 3.06 -5.41
C THR A 199 6.99 3.03 -5.27
N GLY A 200 7.52 2.27 -4.31
CA GLY A 200 8.97 2.18 -4.07
C GLY A 200 9.57 3.38 -3.33
N GLU A 201 8.76 4.34 -2.88
CA GLU A 201 9.20 5.48 -2.06
C GLU A 201 9.77 5.04 -0.71
N LEU A 202 9.23 3.93 -0.15
CA LEU A 202 9.67 3.35 1.10
C LEU A 202 10.34 1.99 0.90
N LYS A 203 11.51 1.82 1.56
CA LYS A 203 12.22 0.54 1.63
C LYS A 203 11.96 -0.13 2.98
N LYS A 204 11.99 -1.47 3.02
CA LYS A 204 11.77 -2.26 4.25
C LYS A 204 12.67 -1.84 5.43
N ARG A 205 13.87 -1.35 5.16
CA ARG A 205 14.86 -0.91 6.19
C ARG A 205 14.51 0.42 6.85
N GLN A 206 13.54 1.18 6.32
CA GLN A 206 13.18 2.52 6.80
C GLN A 206 12.07 2.50 7.86
N TRP A 207 11.79 1.35 8.48
CA TRP A 207 10.74 1.18 9.47
C TRP A 207 10.83 2.18 10.64
N LEU A 208 12.06 2.51 11.11
CA LEU A 208 12.25 3.46 12.21
C LEU A 208 11.89 4.90 11.80
N ALA A 209 12.19 5.28 10.55
CA ALA A 209 11.80 6.58 10.02
C ALA A 209 10.28 6.71 9.90
N VAL A 210 9.59 5.63 9.48
CA VAL A 210 8.13 5.56 9.43
C VAL A 210 7.56 5.63 10.84
N PHE A 211 8.10 4.86 11.80
CA PHE A 211 7.68 4.90 13.20
C PHE A 211 7.73 6.33 13.76
N TRP A 212 8.85 7.03 13.63
CA TRP A 212 8.98 8.40 14.12
C TRP A 212 8.07 9.40 13.42
N LYS A 213 7.85 9.23 12.12
CA LYS A 213 6.96 10.08 11.35
C LYS A 213 5.51 9.86 11.78
N GLU A 214 5.05 8.61 11.77
CA GLU A 214 3.68 8.26 12.11
C GLU A 214 3.36 8.55 13.59
N SER A 215 4.30 8.34 14.52
CA SER A 215 4.08 8.69 15.93
C SER A 215 3.82 10.19 16.15
N ARG A 216 4.55 11.06 15.43
CA ARG A 216 4.31 12.51 15.51
C ARG A 216 2.96 12.89 14.89
N VAL A 217 2.62 12.31 13.76
CA VAL A 217 1.31 12.52 13.13
C VAL A 217 0.21 12.02 14.06
N ALA A 218 0.38 10.84 14.65
CA ALA A 218 -0.55 10.24 15.59
C ALA A 218 -0.83 11.13 16.81
N LEU A 219 0.19 11.71 17.42
CA LEU A 219 0.05 12.62 18.55
C LEU A 219 -0.76 13.89 18.18
N CYS A 220 -0.48 14.47 17.01
CA CYS A 220 -1.24 15.63 16.54
C CYS A 220 -2.71 15.31 16.27
N LEU A 221 -2.98 14.17 15.61
CA LEU A 221 -4.36 13.72 15.34
C LEU A 221 -5.09 13.37 16.63
N ALA A 222 -4.43 12.65 17.54
CA ALA A 222 -4.98 12.26 18.84
C ALA A 222 -5.38 13.49 19.66
N LEU A 223 -4.52 14.51 19.71
CA LEU A 223 -4.82 15.76 20.42
C LEU A 223 -6.02 16.48 19.80
N ALA A 224 -6.05 16.61 18.48
CA ALA A 224 -7.18 17.26 17.79
C ALA A 224 -8.50 16.54 18.05
N ILE A 225 -8.52 15.20 17.95
CA ILE A 225 -9.71 14.38 18.19
C ILE A 225 -10.13 14.44 19.67
N ALA A 226 -9.17 14.42 20.61
CA ALA A 226 -9.46 14.54 22.03
C ALA A 226 -10.14 15.88 22.38
N ILE A 227 -9.66 17.00 21.83
CA ILE A 227 -10.28 18.33 22.01
C ILE A 227 -11.71 18.34 21.48
N VAL A 228 -11.94 17.81 20.27
CA VAL A 228 -13.28 17.69 19.69
C VAL A 228 -14.19 16.85 20.59
N MET A 229 -13.66 15.77 21.17
CA MET A 229 -14.42 14.88 22.05
C MET A 229 -14.83 15.57 23.33
N VAL A 230 -13.92 16.30 24.00
CA VAL A 230 -14.28 17.11 25.18
C VAL A 230 -15.40 18.09 24.83
N GLY A 231 -15.25 18.84 23.75
CA GLY A 231 -16.28 19.77 23.29
C GLY A 231 -17.63 19.08 23.06
N ARG A 232 -17.63 17.91 22.40
CA ARG A 232 -18.84 17.12 22.17
C ARG A 232 -19.51 16.70 23.47
N ILE A 233 -18.73 16.17 24.43
CA ILE A 233 -19.27 15.73 25.71
C ILE A 233 -19.87 16.91 26.48
N MET A 234 -19.18 18.04 26.57
CA MET A 234 -19.65 19.22 27.27
C MET A 234 -20.94 19.80 26.67
N LEU A 235 -21.06 19.77 25.33
CA LEU A 235 -22.21 20.35 24.64
C LEU A 235 -23.44 19.43 24.61
N PHE A 236 -23.24 18.11 24.47
CA PHE A 236 -24.34 17.18 24.16
C PHE A 236 -24.66 16.19 25.29
N SER A 237 -23.83 16.09 26.32
CA SER A 237 -24.08 15.18 27.45
C SER A 237 -24.52 15.89 28.72
N ALA A 238 -24.67 17.22 28.64
CA ALA A 238 -25.27 18.00 29.72
C ALA A 238 -26.72 17.54 29.96
N GLY A 239 -27.00 17.04 31.16
CA GLY A 239 -28.33 16.51 31.53
C GLY A 239 -28.49 14.98 31.39
N GLN A 240 -27.48 14.25 30.95
CA GLN A 240 -27.46 12.80 31.05
C GLN A 240 -27.04 12.34 32.46
N SER A 241 -27.44 11.10 32.85
CA SER A 241 -27.05 10.54 34.13
C SER A 241 -25.52 10.30 34.16
N THR A 242 -24.86 10.98 35.07
CA THR A 242 -23.39 10.90 35.23
C THR A 242 -22.97 9.93 36.35
N GLY A 243 -23.91 9.17 36.93
CA GLY A 243 -23.60 8.22 38.01
C GLY A 243 -23.00 8.85 39.27
N GLY A 244 -23.15 10.18 39.44
CA GLY A 244 -22.58 10.92 40.57
C GLY A 244 -21.18 11.51 40.30
N PHE A 245 -20.61 11.30 39.15
CA PHE A 245 -19.32 11.87 38.72
C PHE A 245 -19.52 13.25 38.08
N GLU A 246 -18.50 14.10 38.12
CA GLU A 246 -18.52 15.35 37.38
C GLU A 246 -18.39 15.09 35.88
N LEU A 247 -19.18 15.80 35.07
CA LEU A 247 -19.14 15.64 33.60
C LEU A 247 -17.77 15.99 33.02
N THR A 248 -17.03 16.90 33.65
CA THR A 248 -15.65 17.28 33.32
C THR A 248 -14.69 16.09 33.47
N ASP A 249 -14.80 15.34 34.55
CA ASP A 249 -13.92 14.19 34.82
C ASP A 249 -14.20 13.05 33.84
N ILE A 250 -15.47 12.80 33.55
CA ILE A 250 -15.87 11.85 32.51
C ILE A 250 -15.31 12.26 31.13
N ALA A 251 -15.45 13.55 30.78
CA ALA A 251 -14.97 14.05 29.50
C ALA A 251 -13.44 13.92 29.37
N LEU A 252 -12.70 14.25 30.43
CA LEU A 252 -11.25 14.11 30.45
C LEU A 252 -10.82 12.63 30.39
N ALA A 253 -11.46 11.75 31.14
CA ALA A 253 -11.16 10.32 31.12
C ALA A 253 -11.36 9.73 29.69
N ILE A 254 -12.49 10.02 29.06
CA ILE A 254 -12.78 9.59 27.69
C ILE A 254 -11.79 10.19 26.69
N ALA A 255 -11.47 11.49 26.82
CA ALA A 255 -10.54 12.17 25.91
C ALA A 255 -9.11 11.61 26.04
N VAL A 256 -8.65 11.30 27.25
CA VAL A 256 -7.34 10.67 27.47
C VAL A 256 -7.30 9.25 26.91
N ALA A 257 -8.35 8.45 27.15
CA ALA A 257 -8.45 7.12 26.56
C ALA A 257 -8.40 7.17 25.03
N LEU A 258 -9.15 8.11 24.43
CA LEU A 258 -9.17 8.34 22.98
C LEU A 258 -7.81 8.80 22.46
N PHE A 259 -7.14 9.71 23.16
CA PHE A 259 -5.80 10.17 22.82
C PHE A 259 -4.79 9.01 22.77
N ILE A 260 -4.80 8.16 23.79
CA ILE A 260 -3.91 6.99 23.84
C ILE A 260 -4.23 6.01 22.72
N GLN A 261 -5.52 5.69 22.52
CA GLN A 261 -5.98 4.75 21.51
C GLN A 261 -5.62 5.21 20.10
N VAL A 262 -5.88 6.46 19.75
CA VAL A 262 -5.56 7.02 18.42
C VAL A 262 -4.05 7.06 18.20
N SER A 263 -3.27 7.41 19.24
CA SER A 263 -1.81 7.45 19.15
C SER A 263 -1.23 6.06 18.86
N ILE A 264 -1.68 5.05 19.55
CA ILE A 264 -1.23 3.65 19.36
C ILE A 264 -1.71 3.12 18.02
N SER A 265 -2.99 3.28 17.69
CA SER A 265 -3.59 2.75 16.48
C SER A 265 -2.96 3.31 15.21
N THR A 266 -2.75 4.64 15.15
CA THR A 266 -2.13 5.30 13.99
C THR A 266 -0.68 4.83 13.80
N THR A 267 0.08 4.73 14.88
CA THR A 267 1.47 4.27 14.84
C THR A 267 1.56 2.81 14.40
N LEU A 268 0.69 1.94 14.93
CA LEU A 268 0.60 0.53 14.51
C LEU A 268 0.17 0.41 13.06
N GLY A 269 -0.79 1.21 12.63
CA GLY A 269 -1.25 1.27 11.24
C GLY A 269 -0.12 1.55 10.27
N GLY A 270 0.77 2.49 10.60
CA GLY A 270 1.95 2.78 9.79
C GLY A 270 3.01 1.67 9.79
N LEU A 271 3.14 0.91 10.88
CA LEU A 271 4.15 -0.16 10.99
C LEU A 271 3.70 -1.49 10.41
N LEU A 272 2.42 -1.82 10.55
CA LEU A 272 1.88 -3.12 10.18
C LEU A 272 2.16 -3.52 8.72
N PRO A 273 2.04 -2.61 7.71
CA PRO A 273 2.37 -2.92 6.32
C PRO A 273 3.84 -3.32 6.11
N ILE A 274 4.75 -2.67 6.84
CA ILE A 274 6.19 -2.98 6.77
C ILE A 274 6.46 -4.36 7.36
N ILE A 275 5.82 -4.69 8.47
CA ILE A 275 5.91 -6.00 9.13
C ILE A 275 5.33 -7.09 8.22
N ALA A 276 4.14 -6.89 7.65
CA ALA A 276 3.51 -7.83 6.73
C ALA A 276 4.43 -8.12 5.53
N ARG A 277 4.99 -7.07 4.92
CA ARG A 277 5.94 -7.22 3.80
C ARG A 277 7.25 -7.90 4.22
N ALA A 278 7.72 -7.71 5.45
CA ALA A 278 8.90 -8.42 5.98
C ALA A 278 8.62 -9.91 6.16
N CYS A 279 7.41 -10.28 6.55
CA CYS A 279 6.93 -11.65 6.67
C CYS A 279 6.54 -12.28 5.31
N LYS A 280 6.74 -11.58 4.19
CA LYS A 280 6.34 -12.02 2.83
C LYS A 280 4.82 -12.20 2.66
N LEU A 281 4.02 -11.51 3.47
CA LEU A 281 2.57 -11.47 3.38
C LEU A 281 2.15 -10.24 2.57
N ASP A 282 1.00 -10.31 1.90
CA ASP A 282 0.46 -9.16 1.17
C ASP A 282 -0.13 -8.13 2.15
N PRO A 283 0.48 -6.93 2.24
CA PRO A 283 -0.02 -5.90 3.15
C PRO A 283 -1.42 -5.41 2.79
N ALA A 284 -1.79 -5.42 1.49
CA ALA A 284 -3.07 -4.89 1.05
C ALA A 284 -4.26 -5.76 1.51
N VAL A 285 -4.05 -7.06 1.63
CA VAL A 285 -5.09 -8.00 2.06
C VAL A 285 -5.15 -8.12 3.58
N LEU A 286 -3.98 -8.19 4.24
CA LEU A 286 -3.88 -8.59 5.63
C LEU A 286 -4.04 -7.43 6.62
N VAL A 287 -3.51 -6.24 6.28
CA VAL A 287 -3.31 -5.17 7.27
C VAL A 287 -4.62 -4.63 7.83
N SER A 288 -5.59 -4.32 6.98
CA SER A 288 -6.85 -3.71 7.44
C SER A 288 -7.64 -4.60 8.41
N PRO A 289 -7.88 -5.89 8.14
CA PRO A 289 -8.63 -6.74 9.07
C PRO A 289 -7.88 -7.01 10.38
N VAL A 290 -6.57 -7.25 10.31
CA VAL A 290 -5.75 -7.48 11.51
C VAL A 290 -5.69 -6.21 12.38
N LEU A 291 -5.49 -5.06 11.75
CA LEU A 291 -5.48 -3.78 12.44
C LEU A 291 -6.82 -3.51 13.14
N ALA A 292 -7.94 -3.73 12.47
CA ALA A 292 -9.27 -3.55 13.07
C ALA A 292 -9.44 -4.40 14.34
N SER A 293 -9.09 -5.69 14.29
CA SER A 293 -9.18 -6.57 15.47
C SER A 293 -8.27 -6.14 16.62
N ILE A 294 -7.02 -5.73 16.31
CA ILE A 294 -6.09 -5.23 17.32
C ILE A 294 -6.63 -3.95 17.96
N VAL A 295 -7.17 -3.05 17.14
CA VAL A 295 -7.70 -1.75 17.59
C VAL A 295 -8.96 -1.93 18.45
N ASP A 296 -9.84 -2.85 18.08
CA ASP A 296 -11.05 -3.15 18.87
C ASP A 296 -10.70 -3.71 20.25
N ILE A 297 -9.79 -4.68 20.30
CA ILE A 297 -9.35 -5.29 21.56
C ILE A 297 -8.62 -4.26 22.43
N SER A 298 -7.60 -3.60 21.87
CA SER A 298 -6.80 -2.61 22.62
C SER A 298 -7.63 -1.39 23.00
N GLY A 299 -8.54 -0.96 22.15
CA GLY A 299 -9.40 0.18 22.36
C GLY A 299 -10.32 0.01 23.56
N MET A 300 -11.00 -1.12 23.64
CA MET A 300 -11.87 -1.42 24.79
C MET A 300 -11.06 -1.54 26.07
N TRP A 301 -9.93 -2.23 26.03
CA TRP A 301 -9.06 -2.38 27.20
C TRP A 301 -8.52 -1.04 27.71
N ILE A 302 -7.96 -0.21 26.83
CA ILE A 302 -7.44 1.14 27.16
C ILE A 302 -8.58 2.01 27.69
N TYR A 303 -9.73 1.98 27.00
CA TYR A 303 -10.87 2.79 27.37
C TYR A 303 -11.32 2.56 28.80
N PHE A 304 -11.62 1.33 29.17
CA PHE A 304 -12.09 1.00 30.48
C PHE A 304 -11.00 1.15 31.56
N THR A 305 -9.76 0.77 31.28
CA THR A 305 -8.65 0.93 32.18
C THR A 305 -8.43 2.40 32.54
N VAL A 306 -8.42 3.28 31.55
CA VAL A 306 -8.23 4.72 31.76
C VAL A 306 -9.40 5.33 32.51
N VAL A 307 -10.63 5.00 32.13
CA VAL A 307 -11.83 5.50 32.79
C VAL A 307 -11.90 5.07 34.22
N ASN A 308 -11.66 3.78 34.52
CA ASN A 308 -11.66 3.29 35.92
C ASN A 308 -10.59 3.97 36.74
N TYR A 309 -9.39 4.17 36.19
CA TYR A 309 -8.31 4.86 36.89
C TYR A 309 -8.67 6.32 37.21
N PHE A 310 -9.24 7.05 36.22
CA PHE A 310 -9.58 8.46 36.40
C PHE A 310 -10.76 8.70 37.36
N LEU A 311 -11.77 7.84 37.25
CA LEU A 311 -13.00 7.97 38.06
C LEU A 311 -12.92 7.23 39.40
N GLY A 312 -11.83 6.48 39.68
CA GLY A 312 -11.68 5.70 40.89
C GLY A 312 -12.72 4.58 41.05
N ILE A 313 -13.22 4.06 39.93
CA ILE A 313 -14.13 2.92 39.91
C ILE A 313 -13.27 1.65 40.06
N ALA A 314 -13.33 0.99 41.17
CA ALA A 314 -12.57 -0.22 41.47
C ALA A 314 -13.39 -1.47 41.24
#